data_ac3ad7545698e938e4c553936732a5a7
#
_entry.id   ac3ad7545698e938e4c553936732a5a7
#
_cell.length_a   1.000
_cell.length_b   1.000
_cell.length_c   1.000
_cell.angle_alpha   90.00
_cell.angle_beta   90.00
_cell.angle_gamma   90.00
#
_symmetry.space_group_name_H-M   'P 1'
#
loop_
_entity.id
_entity.type
_entity.pdbx_description
1 polymer ?
#
loop_
_entity_poly.entity_id
_entity_poly.type
_entity_poly.pdbx_seq_one_letter_code
_entity_poly.pdbx_strand_id
1 'polypeptide(L)'
;MKRLLALLPLLFAMTGVAAQEVLRVDFRERPPEMRAVDGLPSGPLISVLETAAQRLGVRLHWRQAPFLRSLDDLRSGRVDLVPRVLLTEQRRAYIHYLPSIGSQRLNVRFIVRPGREAELARYADLYQQNLGVKRGTAYFEPFDSDDRLGRVYASDDAQLAAMFRAGRLDALAILDPAAIEAQFAAMKFRDYSYAQYAHEQLLGNHFGASLKRYHSDHRALYERLGEELQRMREQGEVSLIYHRYGVPAPDMAN
;
A
#
# COMPACT_ATOMS: atom_id res chain seq x y z
N MET A 1 22.60 59.04 -52.28
CA MET A 1 22.48 57.59 -52.08
C MET A 1 22.21 57.34 -50.62
N LYS A 2 20.93 57.14 -50.22
CA LYS A 2 20.53 56.87 -48.83
C LYS A 2 20.40 55.35 -48.63
N ARG A 3 21.26 54.76 -47.78
CA ARG A 3 21.16 53.36 -47.40
C ARG A 3 20.13 53.21 -46.29
N LEU A 4 19.03 52.53 -46.60
CA LEU A 4 18.02 52.10 -45.64
C LEU A 4 18.57 50.82 -44.94
N LEU A 5 18.85 50.93 -43.63
CA LEU A 5 19.13 49.74 -42.80
C LEU A 5 17.78 49.19 -42.32
N ALA A 6 17.43 48.00 -42.83
CA ALA A 6 16.26 47.26 -42.36
C ALA A 6 16.61 46.59 -41.03
N LEU A 7 16.02 47.04 -39.91
CA LEU A 7 16.07 46.32 -38.64
C LEU A 7 15.10 45.13 -38.67
N LEU A 8 15.63 43.92 -38.65
CA LEU A 8 14.87 42.69 -38.54
C LEU A 8 14.60 42.45 -37.04
N PRO A 9 13.35 42.38 -36.57
CA PRO A 9 13.05 42.07 -35.16
C PRO A 9 13.32 40.61 -34.93
N LEU A 10 14.28 40.31 -34.05
CA LEU A 10 14.58 38.96 -33.56
C LEU A 10 13.46 38.58 -32.57
N LEU A 11 12.47 37.77 -33.04
CA LEU A 11 11.45 37.16 -32.18
C LEU A 11 12.15 36.10 -31.30
N PHE A 12 12.44 36.45 -30.08
CA PHE A 12 12.83 35.50 -29.03
C PHE A 12 11.58 34.67 -28.69
N ALA A 13 11.45 33.48 -29.23
CA ALA A 13 10.47 32.50 -28.76
C ALA A 13 10.87 32.09 -27.32
N MET A 14 10.24 32.68 -26.32
CA MET A 14 10.31 32.19 -24.96
C MET A 14 9.66 30.81 -24.92
N THR A 15 10.45 29.76 -25.11
CA THR A 15 10.04 28.41 -24.74
C THR A 15 9.92 28.39 -23.22
N GLY A 16 8.70 28.55 -22.73
CA GLY A 16 8.38 28.39 -21.34
C GLY A 16 8.78 26.97 -20.91
N VAL A 17 9.84 26.83 -20.14
CA VAL A 17 10.15 25.58 -19.44
C VAL A 17 8.99 25.36 -18.48
N ALA A 18 8.04 24.52 -18.87
CA ALA A 18 7.00 24.07 -17.96
C ALA A 18 7.71 23.42 -16.76
N ALA A 19 7.46 23.95 -15.55
CA ALA A 19 7.99 23.39 -14.34
C ALA A 19 7.58 21.91 -14.27
N GLN A 20 8.55 21.01 -14.19
CA GLN A 20 8.27 19.58 -14.09
C GLN A 20 7.44 19.31 -12.85
N GLU A 21 6.26 18.71 -13.01
CA GLU A 21 5.41 18.33 -11.90
C GLU A 21 6.12 17.30 -11.01
N VAL A 22 6.02 17.49 -9.68
CA VAL A 22 6.66 16.62 -8.69
C VAL A 22 5.60 16.09 -7.75
N LEU A 23 5.53 14.76 -7.59
CA LEU A 23 4.69 14.09 -6.60
C LEU A 23 5.53 13.55 -5.45
N ARG A 24 5.10 13.83 -4.23
CA ARG A 24 5.70 13.30 -2.99
C ARG A 24 5.07 11.96 -2.71
N VAL A 25 5.90 10.91 -2.63
CA VAL A 25 5.44 9.53 -2.49
C VAL A 25 6.07 8.90 -1.26
N ASP A 26 5.27 8.44 -0.33
CA ASP A 26 5.75 7.63 0.78
C ASP A 26 5.74 6.15 0.41
N PHE A 27 6.78 5.43 0.83
CA PHE A 27 6.81 3.97 0.78
C PHE A 27 7.25 3.39 2.12
N ARG A 28 6.99 2.11 2.32
CA ARG A 28 7.40 1.33 3.49
C ARG A 28 8.04 0.02 3.08
N GLU A 29 8.74 -0.62 4.00
CA GLU A 29 9.15 -2.01 3.83
C GLU A 29 7.93 -2.92 3.71
N ARG A 30 7.83 -3.59 2.58
CA ARG A 30 6.83 -4.60 2.25
C ARG A 30 7.38 -5.54 1.17
N PRO A 31 8.43 -6.32 1.48
CA PRO A 31 8.97 -7.27 0.51
C PRO A 31 7.93 -8.35 0.17
N PRO A 32 7.93 -8.89 -1.05
CA PRO A 32 8.84 -8.55 -2.13
C PRO A 32 8.39 -7.36 -2.99
N GLU A 33 7.25 -6.73 -2.72
CA GLU A 33 6.63 -5.72 -3.58
C GLU A 33 7.36 -4.36 -3.55
N MET A 34 7.90 -3.97 -2.39
CA MET A 34 8.69 -2.73 -2.20
C MET A 34 9.60 -2.81 -0.98
N ARG A 35 10.78 -2.24 -1.10
CA ARG A 35 11.81 -2.19 -0.04
C ARG A 35 12.77 -1.04 -0.29
N ALA A 36 13.58 -0.69 0.71
CA ALA A 36 14.75 0.14 0.52
C ALA A 36 15.96 -0.73 0.17
N VAL A 37 16.70 -0.34 -0.86
CA VAL A 37 18.01 -0.90 -1.22
C VAL A 37 18.98 0.28 -1.28
N ASP A 38 20.00 0.26 -0.43
CA ASP A 38 20.96 1.36 -0.28
C ASP A 38 20.30 2.74 -0.04
N GLY A 39 19.18 2.72 0.70
CA GLY A 39 18.37 3.92 0.99
C GLY A 39 17.45 4.37 -0.13
N LEU A 40 17.45 3.70 -1.28
CA LEU A 40 16.59 4.00 -2.42
C LEU A 40 15.39 3.07 -2.49
N PRO A 41 14.21 3.55 -2.94
CA PRO A 41 13.03 2.72 -3.15
C PRO A 41 13.27 1.71 -4.27
N SER A 42 12.89 0.47 -4.06
CA SER A 42 13.05 -0.62 -5.02
C SER A 42 11.91 -1.62 -4.91
N GLY A 43 11.60 -2.29 -6.02
CA GLY A 43 10.58 -3.32 -6.11
C GLY A 43 9.58 -3.07 -7.23
N PRO A 44 8.76 -4.09 -7.56
CA PRO A 44 7.85 -3.99 -8.71
C PRO A 44 6.82 -2.86 -8.56
N LEU A 45 6.27 -2.61 -7.37
CA LEU A 45 5.32 -1.50 -7.14
C LEU A 45 5.96 -0.13 -7.37
N ILE A 46 7.22 0.02 -6.96
CA ILE A 46 7.99 1.25 -7.19
C ILE A 46 8.16 1.45 -8.70
N SER A 47 8.64 0.42 -9.41
CA SER A 47 8.89 0.51 -10.86
C SER A 47 7.61 0.72 -11.69
N VAL A 48 6.47 0.17 -11.27
CA VAL A 48 5.18 0.45 -11.93
C VAL A 48 4.85 1.94 -11.84
N LEU A 49 4.94 2.54 -10.65
CA LEU A 49 4.62 3.96 -10.48
C LEU A 49 5.64 4.87 -11.16
N GLU A 50 6.93 4.53 -11.09
CA GLU A 50 7.99 5.29 -11.79
C GLU A 50 7.81 5.28 -13.31
N THR A 51 7.47 4.12 -13.88
CA THR A 51 7.20 4.00 -15.31
C THR A 51 6.03 4.87 -15.73
N ALA A 52 4.92 4.82 -14.99
CA ALA A 52 3.75 5.65 -15.27
C ALA A 52 4.06 7.15 -15.15
N ALA A 53 4.73 7.56 -14.09
CA ALA A 53 5.11 8.95 -13.85
C ALA A 53 6.07 9.48 -14.93
N GLN A 54 7.08 8.68 -15.32
CA GLN A 54 8.04 9.05 -16.36
C GLN A 54 7.36 9.33 -17.69
N ARG A 55 6.38 8.53 -18.10
CA ARG A 55 5.62 8.74 -19.35
C ARG A 55 4.80 10.03 -19.35
N LEU A 56 4.40 10.47 -18.16
CA LEU A 56 3.67 11.73 -17.98
C LEU A 56 4.59 12.95 -17.79
N GLY A 57 5.92 12.75 -17.76
CA GLY A 57 6.88 13.82 -17.48
C GLY A 57 6.88 14.26 -16.02
N VAL A 58 6.35 13.42 -15.10
CA VAL A 58 6.25 13.68 -13.67
C VAL A 58 7.44 13.08 -12.94
N ARG A 59 8.00 13.82 -12.00
CA ARG A 59 9.07 13.34 -11.11
C ARG A 59 8.47 12.88 -9.79
N LEU A 60 8.92 11.72 -9.30
CA LEU A 60 8.57 11.22 -7.98
C LEU A 60 9.64 11.57 -6.95
N HIS A 61 9.22 12.11 -5.82
CA HIS A 61 10.07 12.33 -4.65
C HIS A 61 9.70 11.32 -3.56
N TRP A 62 10.51 10.28 -3.43
CA TRP A 62 10.27 9.18 -2.52
C TRP A 62 10.74 9.47 -1.10
N ARG A 63 9.95 9.05 -0.11
CA ARG A 63 10.30 9.07 1.30
C ARG A 63 9.90 7.74 1.95
N GLN A 64 10.84 7.12 2.65
CA GLN A 64 10.52 5.97 3.50
C GLN A 64 9.84 6.46 4.78
N ALA A 65 8.67 5.92 5.10
CA ALA A 65 7.92 6.31 6.28
C ALA A 65 7.07 5.15 6.85
N PRO A 66 6.80 5.15 8.16
CA PRO A 66 5.84 4.23 8.76
C PRO A 66 4.44 4.42 8.17
N PHE A 67 3.73 3.32 7.93
CA PHE A 67 2.46 3.33 7.19
C PHE A 67 1.40 4.26 7.80
N LEU A 68 1.25 4.25 9.14
CA LEU A 68 0.30 5.13 9.83
C LEU A 68 0.61 6.61 9.60
N ARG A 69 1.89 6.97 9.60
CA ARG A 69 2.31 8.34 9.30
C ARG A 69 1.98 8.70 7.86
N SER A 70 2.22 7.81 6.91
CA SER A 70 1.87 8.02 5.51
C SER A 70 0.37 8.23 5.32
N LEU A 71 -0.49 7.50 6.05
CA LEU A 71 -1.94 7.71 6.02
C LEU A 71 -2.34 9.10 6.56
N ASP A 72 -1.72 9.56 7.65
CA ASP A 72 -1.97 10.91 8.19
C ASP A 72 -1.43 12.00 7.26
N ASP A 73 -0.31 11.74 6.60
CA ASP A 73 0.27 12.66 5.62
C ASP A 73 -0.55 12.73 4.34
N LEU A 74 -1.19 11.64 3.88
CA LEU A 74 -2.20 11.66 2.82
C LEU A 74 -3.42 12.51 3.22
N ARG A 75 -3.95 12.31 4.44
CA ARG A 75 -5.11 13.06 4.94
C ARG A 75 -4.84 14.55 4.98
N SER A 76 -3.66 14.96 5.41
CA SER A 76 -3.26 16.36 5.49
C SER A 76 -2.77 16.96 4.17
N GLY A 77 -2.52 16.17 3.13
CA GLY A 77 -1.95 16.60 1.85
C GLY A 77 -0.45 16.87 1.89
N ARG A 78 0.26 16.40 2.92
CA ARG A 78 1.73 16.48 2.98
C ARG A 78 2.41 15.48 2.06
N VAL A 79 1.73 14.38 1.75
CA VAL A 79 2.12 13.36 0.78
C VAL A 79 1.05 13.26 -0.29
N ASP A 80 1.45 13.03 -1.52
CA ASP A 80 0.57 12.97 -2.67
C ASP A 80 0.09 11.55 -2.93
N LEU A 81 0.99 10.55 -2.81
CA LEU A 81 0.71 9.15 -3.11
C LEU A 81 1.32 8.20 -2.08
N VAL A 82 0.66 7.08 -1.85
CA VAL A 82 1.18 5.92 -1.09
C VAL A 82 0.82 4.64 -1.83
N PRO A 83 1.81 3.78 -2.16
CA PRO A 83 1.55 2.48 -2.78
C PRO A 83 0.90 1.48 -1.80
N ARG A 84 0.09 0.59 -2.37
CA ARG A 84 -0.48 -0.56 -1.65
C ARG A 84 -1.31 -0.16 -0.44
N VAL A 85 -2.29 0.70 -0.65
CA VAL A 85 -3.28 1.07 0.36
C VAL A 85 -4.56 0.28 0.11
N LEU A 86 -4.96 -0.53 1.07
CA LEU A 86 -6.23 -1.25 1.00
C LEU A 86 -7.39 -0.24 0.98
N LEU A 87 -8.31 -0.45 0.04
CA LEU A 87 -9.52 0.31 -0.09
C LEU A 87 -10.48 -0.08 1.04
N THR A 88 -10.86 0.89 1.88
CA THR A 88 -11.89 0.74 2.92
C THR A 88 -12.78 1.99 2.93
N GLU A 89 -14.03 1.84 3.37
CA GLU A 89 -14.95 2.99 3.44
C GLU A 89 -14.40 4.09 4.36
N GLN A 90 -13.81 3.73 5.49
CA GLN A 90 -13.18 4.70 6.40
C GLN A 90 -12.09 5.52 5.72
N ARG A 91 -11.30 4.90 4.84
CA ARG A 91 -10.20 5.57 4.14
C ARG A 91 -10.68 6.39 2.94
N ARG A 92 -11.82 6.05 2.32
CA ARG A 92 -12.42 6.85 1.24
C ARG A 92 -12.70 8.30 1.67
N ALA A 93 -12.89 8.55 2.94
CA ALA A 93 -13.10 9.89 3.47
C ALA A 93 -11.90 10.84 3.25
N TYR A 94 -10.70 10.32 2.99
CA TYR A 94 -9.48 11.13 2.82
C TYR A 94 -8.52 10.61 1.74
N ILE A 95 -8.80 9.48 1.12
CA ILE A 95 -8.00 8.90 0.05
C ILE A 95 -8.81 8.81 -1.24
N HIS A 96 -8.27 9.38 -2.30
CA HIS A 96 -8.65 9.09 -3.67
C HIS A 96 -7.88 7.88 -4.15
N TYR A 97 -8.57 6.81 -4.54
CA TYR A 97 -7.92 5.59 -5.01
C TYR A 97 -7.73 5.63 -6.52
N LEU A 98 -6.49 5.51 -6.97
CA LEU A 98 -6.22 5.31 -8.39
C LEU A 98 -6.73 3.92 -8.82
N PRO A 99 -7.02 3.70 -10.11
CA PRO A 99 -7.43 2.40 -10.62
C PRO A 99 -6.51 1.28 -10.14
N SER A 100 -7.09 0.11 -9.88
CA SER A 100 -6.31 -1.06 -9.46
C SER A 100 -5.37 -1.52 -10.57
N ILE A 101 -4.13 -1.82 -10.20
CA ILE A 101 -3.15 -2.43 -11.11
C ILE A 101 -3.28 -3.95 -11.21
N GLY A 102 -4.33 -4.52 -10.64
CA GLY A 102 -4.65 -5.93 -10.57
C GLY A 102 -5.14 -6.32 -9.18
N SER A 103 -5.52 -7.57 -8.99
CA SER A 103 -6.04 -8.09 -7.74
C SER A 103 -5.10 -9.12 -7.12
N GLN A 104 -5.12 -9.25 -5.81
CA GLN A 104 -4.37 -10.28 -5.09
C GLN A 104 -5.28 -10.97 -4.08
N ARG A 105 -5.11 -12.28 -3.96
CA ARG A 105 -5.69 -13.01 -2.82
C ARG A 105 -4.99 -12.56 -1.56
N LEU A 106 -5.77 -12.16 -0.58
CA LEU A 106 -5.30 -11.84 0.75
C LEU A 106 -6.04 -12.74 1.73
N ASN A 107 -5.30 -13.52 2.48
CA ASN A 107 -5.86 -14.42 3.46
C ASN A 107 -5.55 -13.87 4.84
N VAL A 108 -6.58 -13.48 5.58
CA VAL A 108 -6.44 -13.21 7.01
C VAL A 108 -6.43 -14.54 7.72
N ARG A 109 -5.31 -14.88 8.32
CA ARG A 109 -5.16 -16.09 9.12
C ARG A 109 -5.15 -15.74 10.60
N PHE A 110 -5.52 -16.72 11.41
CA PHE A 110 -5.50 -16.54 12.85
C PHE A 110 -4.49 -17.52 13.46
N ILE A 111 -3.65 -17.00 14.36
CA ILE A 111 -2.71 -17.81 15.13
C ILE A 111 -3.29 -18.00 16.52
N VAL A 112 -3.24 -19.24 17.00
CA VAL A 112 -3.70 -19.69 18.33
C VAL A 112 -2.61 -20.53 18.98
N ARG A 113 -2.82 -20.94 20.24
CA ARG A 113 -1.95 -21.95 20.88
C ARG A 113 -2.18 -23.34 20.26
N PRO A 114 -1.15 -24.20 20.20
CA PRO A 114 -1.32 -25.57 19.75
C PRO A 114 -2.41 -26.31 20.56
N GLY A 115 -3.24 -27.08 19.85
CA GLY A 115 -4.39 -27.78 20.41
C GLY A 115 -5.67 -26.94 20.50
N ARG A 116 -5.61 -25.64 20.16
CA ARG A 116 -6.79 -24.76 20.15
C ARG A 116 -7.28 -24.38 18.73
N GLU A 117 -6.77 -25.06 17.70
CA GLU A 117 -7.07 -24.75 16.31
C GLU A 117 -8.56 -24.83 15.98
N ALA A 118 -9.25 -25.84 16.56
CA ALA A 118 -10.66 -26.07 16.35
C ALA A 118 -11.58 -25.15 17.19
N GLU A 119 -11.06 -24.49 18.23
CA GLU A 119 -11.80 -23.50 19.00
C GLU A 119 -12.11 -22.22 18.19
N LEU A 120 -11.37 -22.02 17.10
CA LEU A 120 -11.57 -20.92 16.18
C LEU A 120 -11.75 -21.49 14.77
N ALA A 121 -12.95 -22.05 14.50
CA ALA A 121 -13.32 -22.69 13.24
C ALA A 121 -14.18 -21.81 12.32
N ARG A 122 -14.79 -20.75 12.87
CA ARG A 122 -15.69 -19.82 12.15
C ARG A 122 -15.62 -18.42 12.76
N TYR A 123 -16.13 -17.42 12.01
CA TYR A 123 -16.12 -16.02 12.45
C TYR A 123 -16.70 -15.80 13.84
N ALA A 124 -17.81 -16.47 14.18
CA ALA A 124 -18.48 -16.30 15.48
C ALA A 124 -17.61 -16.69 16.70
N ASP A 125 -16.62 -17.57 16.49
CA ASP A 125 -15.73 -18.00 17.57
C ASP A 125 -14.74 -16.90 17.98
N LEU A 126 -14.55 -15.88 17.13
CA LEU A 126 -13.71 -14.71 17.41
C LEU A 126 -14.25 -13.89 18.61
N TYR A 127 -15.56 -13.92 18.88
CA TYR A 127 -16.16 -13.17 19.99
C TYR A 127 -15.68 -13.61 21.37
N GLN A 128 -15.16 -14.82 21.48
CA GLN A 128 -14.68 -15.40 22.73
C GLN A 128 -13.17 -15.19 22.94
N GLN A 129 -12.49 -14.48 22.01
CA GLN A 129 -11.04 -14.36 22.01
C GLN A 129 -10.58 -12.92 22.34
N ASN A 130 -9.49 -12.79 23.08
CA ASN A 130 -8.70 -11.56 23.12
C ASN A 130 -7.82 -11.52 21.87
N LEU A 131 -8.29 -10.81 20.83
CA LEU A 131 -7.69 -10.80 19.52
C LEU A 131 -6.56 -9.78 19.42
N GLY A 132 -5.34 -10.22 19.21
CA GLY A 132 -4.23 -9.35 18.86
C GLY A 132 -4.34 -8.86 17.42
N VAL A 133 -4.33 -7.55 17.24
CA VAL A 133 -4.41 -6.88 15.92
C VAL A 133 -3.34 -5.80 15.80
N LYS A 134 -2.81 -5.60 14.60
CA LYS A 134 -1.84 -4.53 14.34
C LYS A 134 -2.59 -3.21 14.06
N ARG A 135 -2.22 -2.16 14.79
CA ARG A 135 -2.82 -0.84 14.68
C ARG A 135 -2.72 -0.30 13.25
N GLY A 136 -3.83 0.25 12.76
CA GLY A 136 -3.93 0.82 11.41
C GLY A 136 -3.92 -0.18 10.26
N THR A 137 -3.93 -1.48 10.57
CA THR A 137 -4.15 -2.52 9.57
C THR A 137 -5.65 -2.65 9.32
N ALA A 138 -6.05 -2.70 8.06
CA ALA A 138 -7.37 -3.12 7.65
C ALA A 138 -7.30 -4.62 7.33
N TYR A 139 -8.21 -5.40 7.87
CA TYR A 139 -8.28 -6.84 7.68
C TYR A 139 -9.37 -7.20 6.67
N PHE A 140 -10.63 -7.14 7.07
CA PHE A 140 -11.80 -7.42 6.22
C PHE A 140 -13.09 -6.97 6.90
N GLU A 141 -14.14 -6.76 6.13
CA GLU A 141 -15.48 -6.59 6.69
C GLU A 141 -16.17 -7.97 6.87
N PRO A 142 -16.85 -8.22 8.00
CA PRO A 142 -17.18 -7.26 9.07
C PRO A 142 -16.13 -7.14 10.20
N PHE A 143 -14.97 -7.82 10.14
CA PHE A 143 -13.99 -7.84 11.22
C PHE A 143 -13.54 -6.43 11.66
N ASP A 144 -13.36 -5.52 10.71
CA ASP A 144 -12.85 -4.17 10.99
C ASP A 144 -13.91 -3.27 11.68
N SER A 145 -15.19 -3.49 11.37
CA SER A 145 -16.32 -2.69 11.90
C SER A 145 -17.09 -3.33 13.05
N ASP A 146 -16.82 -4.60 13.38
CA ASP A 146 -17.57 -5.32 14.45
C ASP A 146 -17.04 -4.98 15.84
N ASP A 147 -17.72 -4.07 16.53
CA ASP A 147 -17.35 -3.60 17.89
C ASP A 147 -17.51 -4.67 19.00
N ARG A 148 -18.13 -5.82 18.70
CA ARG A 148 -18.26 -6.93 19.65
C ARG A 148 -16.98 -7.73 19.82
N LEU A 149 -16.00 -7.56 18.90
CA LEU A 149 -14.72 -8.25 18.97
C LEU A 149 -13.80 -7.64 20.03
N GLY A 150 -13.25 -8.48 20.89
CA GLY A 150 -12.25 -8.10 21.89
C GLY A 150 -10.88 -7.84 21.27
N ARG A 151 -10.69 -6.70 20.58
CA ARG A 151 -9.44 -6.36 19.89
C ARG A 151 -8.43 -5.67 20.79
N VAL A 152 -7.23 -6.19 20.84
CA VAL A 152 -6.07 -5.62 21.53
C VAL A 152 -5.04 -5.17 20.49
N TYR A 153 -4.72 -3.89 20.48
CA TYR A 153 -3.91 -3.26 19.43
C TYR A 153 -2.43 -3.24 19.79
N ALA A 154 -1.60 -3.81 18.93
CA ALA A 154 -0.14 -3.70 18.98
C ALA A 154 0.37 -2.70 17.90
N SER A 155 1.54 -2.10 18.13
CA SER A 155 2.16 -1.16 17.19
C SER A 155 2.71 -1.84 15.94
N ASP A 156 3.24 -3.06 16.11
CA ASP A 156 3.95 -3.83 15.09
C ASP A 156 3.91 -5.34 15.37
N ASP A 157 4.49 -6.13 14.47
CA ASP A 157 4.51 -7.58 14.57
C ASP A 157 5.39 -8.08 15.74
N ALA A 158 6.44 -7.32 16.12
CA ALA A 158 7.29 -7.69 17.25
C ALA A 158 6.54 -7.59 18.58
N GLN A 159 5.80 -6.47 18.79
CA GLN A 159 4.95 -6.31 19.97
C GLN A 159 3.82 -7.35 20.00
N LEU A 160 3.19 -7.60 18.84
CA LEU A 160 2.12 -8.60 18.72
C LEU A 160 2.61 -9.99 19.13
N ALA A 161 3.77 -10.41 18.59
CA ALA A 161 4.41 -11.69 18.94
C ALA A 161 4.78 -11.78 20.42
N ALA A 162 5.34 -10.70 20.99
CA ALA A 162 5.71 -10.66 22.40
C ALA A 162 4.49 -10.78 23.33
N MET A 163 3.38 -10.12 23.00
CA MET A 163 2.14 -10.20 23.77
C MET A 163 1.52 -11.60 23.69
N PHE A 164 1.51 -12.23 22.51
CA PHE A 164 1.02 -13.59 22.33
C PHE A 164 1.89 -14.59 23.11
N ARG A 165 3.21 -14.51 22.97
CA ARG A 165 4.16 -15.34 23.73
C ARG A 165 3.90 -15.25 25.24
N ALA A 166 3.62 -14.03 25.75
CA ALA A 166 3.35 -13.79 27.16
C ALA A 166 1.97 -14.26 27.65
N GLY A 167 1.15 -14.86 26.77
CA GLY A 167 -0.21 -15.33 27.11
C GLY A 167 -1.22 -14.21 27.33
N ARG A 168 -0.97 -13.02 26.82
CA ARG A 168 -1.88 -11.86 26.94
C ARG A 168 -2.96 -11.82 25.86
N LEU A 169 -2.81 -12.66 24.84
CA LEU A 169 -3.69 -12.74 23.67
C LEU A 169 -4.06 -14.21 23.46
N ASP A 170 -5.32 -14.46 23.15
CA ASP A 170 -5.82 -15.80 22.83
C ASP A 170 -5.56 -16.16 21.37
N ALA A 171 -5.70 -15.18 20.47
CA ALA A 171 -5.43 -15.34 19.05
C ALA A 171 -4.82 -14.06 18.43
N LEU A 172 -4.13 -14.22 17.29
CA LEU A 172 -3.62 -13.11 16.47
C LEU A 172 -4.32 -13.11 15.11
N ALA A 173 -4.79 -11.96 14.66
CA ALA A 173 -5.23 -11.77 13.27
C ALA A 173 -4.02 -11.34 12.41
N ILE A 174 -3.69 -12.12 11.39
CA ILE A 174 -2.45 -11.99 10.61
C ILE A 174 -2.74 -11.85 9.13
N LEU A 175 -2.17 -10.82 8.52
CA LEU A 175 -2.17 -10.59 7.06
C LEU A 175 -0.86 -11.04 6.39
N ASP A 176 0.22 -11.05 7.15
CA ASP A 176 1.56 -11.40 6.68
C ASP A 176 2.14 -12.48 7.60
N PRO A 177 1.90 -13.76 7.29
CA PRO A 177 2.43 -14.87 8.07
C PRO A 177 3.94 -14.83 8.22
N ALA A 178 4.68 -14.49 7.14
CA ALA A 178 6.14 -14.50 7.17
C ALA A 178 6.70 -13.44 8.14
N ALA A 179 6.05 -12.28 8.25
CA ALA A 179 6.47 -11.23 9.17
C ALA A 179 6.35 -11.67 10.65
N ILE A 180 5.22 -12.25 11.03
CA ILE A 180 5.00 -12.71 12.42
C ILE A 180 5.86 -13.94 12.76
N GLU A 181 6.01 -14.87 11.80
CA GLU A 181 6.85 -16.07 11.98
C GLU A 181 8.32 -15.72 12.17
N ALA A 182 8.82 -14.68 11.47
CA ALA A 182 10.15 -14.14 11.67
C ALA A 182 10.34 -13.61 13.10
N GLN A 183 9.33 -12.96 13.68
CA GLN A 183 9.38 -12.49 15.08
C GLN A 183 9.39 -13.67 16.06
N PHE A 184 8.55 -14.68 15.83
CA PHE A 184 8.56 -15.91 16.64
C PHE A 184 9.91 -16.63 16.56
N ALA A 185 10.49 -16.76 15.37
CA ALA A 185 11.80 -17.37 15.16
C ALA A 185 12.91 -16.60 15.91
N ALA A 186 12.92 -15.26 15.83
CA ALA A 186 13.87 -14.41 16.56
C ALA A 186 13.76 -14.59 18.09
N MET A 187 12.56 -14.85 18.61
CA MET A 187 12.29 -15.11 20.01
C MET A 187 12.50 -16.60 20.40
N LYS A 188 12.85 -17.47 19.45
CA LYS A 188 12.90 -18.92 19.61
C LYS A 188 11.60 -19.52 20.15
N PHE A 189 10.47 -18.90 19.77
CA PHE A 189 9.14 -19.29 20.17
C PHE A 189 8.51 -20.17 19.10
N ARG A 190 8.01 -21.36 19.47
CA ARG A 190 7.42 -22.34 18.54
C ARG A 190 6.03 -22.83 18.98
N ASP A 191 5.54 -22.31 20.12
CA ASP A 191 4.28 -22.70 20.72
C ASP A 191 3.10 -21.93 20.11
N TYR A 192 2.92 -22.09 18.79
CA TYR A 192 1.82 -21.51 18.03
C TYR A 192 1.35 -22.44 16.91
N SER A 193 0.11 -22.28 16.52
CA SER A 193 -0.52 -23.01 15.41
C SER A 193 -1.49 -22.09 14.68
N TYR A 194 -1.89 -22.46 13.46
CA TYR A 194 -2.91 -21.73 12.74
C TYR A 194 -4.30 -22.29 13.03
N ALA A 195 -5.23 -21.42 13.35
CA ALA A 195 -6.63 -21.78 13.53
C ALA A 195 -7.24 -22.38 12.25
N GLN A 196 -8.33 -23.12 12.41
CA GLN A 196 -9.08 -23.66 11.27
C GLN A 196 -9.76 -22.55 10.46
N TYR A 197 -10.22 -21.50 11.11
CA TYR A 197 -10.80 -20.34 10.45
C TYR A 197 -9.72 -19.49 9.77
N ALA A 198 -9.98 -19.18 8.52
CA ALA A 198 -9.27 -18.17 7.76
C ALA A 198 -10.28 -17.37 6.92
N HIS A 199 -10.00 -16.11 6.68
CA HIS A 199 -10.83 -15.31 5.77
C HIS A 199 -10.06 -15.03 4.48
N GLU A 200 -10.58 -15.56 3.37
CA GLU A 200 -10.02 -15.33 2.04
C GLU A 200 -10.77 -14.21 1.34
N GLN A 201 -10.02 -13.29 0.76
CA GLN A 201 -10.58 -12.20 -0.04
C GLN A 201 -9.69 -11.87 -1.23
N LEU A 202 -10.32 -11.40 -2.30
CA LEU A 202 -9.63 -10.85 -3.46
C LEU A 202 -9.65 -9.32 -3.34
N LEU A 203 -8.48 -8.70 -3.28
CA LEU A 203 -8.35 -7.26 -3.08
C LEU A 203 -7.61 -6.61 -4.23
N GLY A 204 -8.15 -5.47 -4.69
CA GLY A 204 -7.46 -4.62 -5.65
C GLY A 204 -6.16 -4.04 -5.07
N ASN A 205 -5.12 -4.02 -5.89
CA ASN A 205 -3.86 -3.38 -5.57
C ASN A 205 -3.88 -1.93 -6.04
N HIS A 206 -4.08 -1.00 -5.11
CA HIS A 206 -4.26 0.41 -5.40
C HIS A 206 -3.10 1.27 -4.92
N PHE A 207 -2.85 2.36 -5.65
CA PHE A 207 -2.16 3.52 -5.13
C PHE A 207 -3.20 4.46 -4.49
N GLY A 208 -2.99 4.82 -3.24
CA GLY A 208 -3.81 5.80 -2.54
C GLY A 208 -3.26 7.20 -2.77
N ALA A 209 -4.08 8.12 -3.25
CA ALA A 209 -3.74 9.51 -3.46
C ALA A 209 -4.42 10.41 -2.41
N SER A 210 -3.83 11.55 -2.07
CA SER A 210 -4.45 12.51 -1.15
C SER A 210 -5.72 13.10 -1.75
N LEU A 211 -6.88 12.82 -1.14
CA LEU A 211 -8.16 13.40 -1.56
C LEU A 211 -8.16 14.93 -1.43
N LYS A 212 -7.45 15.46 -0.43
CA LYS A 212 -7.28 16.91 -0.25
C LYS A 212 -6.57 17.54 -1.45
N ARG A 213 -5.49 16.91 -1.94
CA ARG A 213 -4.75 17.38 -3.12
C ARG A 213 -5.56 17.18 -4.40
N TYR A 214 -6.31 16.08 -4.50
CA TYR A 214 -7.23 15.85 -5.61
C TYR A 214 -8.24 16.99 -5.77
N HIS A 215 -8.82 17.47 -4.68
CA HIS A 215 -9.80 18.57 -4.73
C HIS A 215 -9.18 19.97 -4.90
N SER A 216 -7.86 20.13 -4.67
CA SER A 216 -7.20 21.43 -4.79
C SER A 216 -6.51 21.63 -6.14
N ASP A 217 -5.45 20.92 -6.41
CA ASP A 217 -4.52 21.23 -7.49
C ASP A 217 -3.98 20.01 -8.28
N HIS A 218 -4.30 18.77 -7.85
CA HIS A 218 -3.73 17.55 -8.46
C HIS A 218 -4.76 16.69 -9.20
N ARG A 219 -6.00 17.15 -9.36
CA ARG A 219 -7.06 16.35 -9.96
C ARG A 219 -6.67 15.80 -11.34
N ALA A 220 -6.35 16.69 -12.26
CA ALA A 220 -6.01 16.30 -13.63
C ALA A 220 -4.76 15.39 -13.68
N LEU A 221 -3.79 15.62 -12.79
CA LEU A 221 -2.60 14.81 -12.71
C LEU A 221 -2.91 13.39 -12.21
N TYR A 222 -3.73 13.26 -11.16
CA TYR A 222 -4.10 11.95 -10.63
C TYR A 222 -4.99 11.16 -11.61
N GLU A 223 -5.88 11.84 -12.34
CA GLU A 223 -6.69 11.22 -13.39
C GLU A 223 -5.80 10.67 -14.51
N ARG A 224 -4.87 11.47 -15.04
CA ARG A 224 -3.89 11.03 -16.06
C ARG A 224 -3.02 9.87 -15.56
N LEU A 225 -2.57 9.93 -14.31
CA LEU A 225 -1.78 8.85 -13.72
C LEU A 225 -2.60 7.56 -13.56
N GLY A 226 -3.86 7.69 -13.18
CA GLY A 226 -4.80 6.58 -13.11
C GLY A 226 -5.04 5.92 -14.47
N GLU A 227 -5.28 6.72 -15.51
CA GLU A 227 -5.44 6.24 -16.88
C GLU A 227 -4.18 5.51 -17.38
N GLU A 228 -3.00 6.04 -17.08
CA GLU A 228 -1.74 5.41 -17.46
C GLU A 228 -1.52 4.08 -16.75
N LEU A 229 -1.78 3.99 -15.43
CA LEU A 229 -1.71 2.75 -14.68
C LEU A 229 -2.70 1.70 -15.20
N GLN A 230 -3.92 2.12 -15.53
CA GLN A 230 -4.92 1.24 -16.13
C GLN A 230 -4.46 0.71 -17.50
N ARG A 231 -3.93 1.59 -18.36
CA ARG A 231 -3.39 1.21 -19.65
C ARG A 231 -2.24 0.21 -19.51
N MET A 232 -1.30 0.45 -18.59
CA MET A 232 -0.19 -0.48 -18.29
C MET A 232 -0.71 -1.86 -17.85
N ARG A 233 -1.77 -1.90 -17.04
CA ARG A 233 -2.43 -3.14 -16.63
C ARG A 233 -3.02 -3.87 -17.84
N GLU A 234 -3.82 -3.19 -18.65
CA GLU A 234 -4.52 -3.75 -19.81
C GLU A 234 -3.54 -4.27 -20.88
N GLN A 235 -2.38 -3.62 -21.04
CA GLN A 235 -1.32 -4.04 -21.95
C GLN A 235 -0.39 -5.12 -21.38
N GLY A 236 -0.62 -5.59 -20.14
CA GLY A 236 0.19 -6.60 -19.48
C GLY A 236 1.56 -6.11 -18.98
N GLU A 237 1.83 -4.79 -19.05
CA GLU A 237 3.12 -4.23 -18.65
C GLU A 237 3.37 -4.36 -17.14
N VAL A 238 2.32 -4.27 -16.32
CA VAL A 238 2.42 -4.51 -14.88
C VAL A 238 2.95 -5.91 -14.61
N SER A 239 2.42 -6.93 -15.30
CA SER A 239 2.88 -8.32 -15.19
C SER A 239 4.34 -8.47 -15.60
N LEU A 240 4.77 -7.83 -16.68
CA LEU A 240 6.15 -7.84 -17.14
C LEU A 240 7.11 -7.20 -16.13
N ILE A 241 6.71 -6.10 -15.50
CA ILE A 241 7.50 -5.45 -14.45
C ILE A 241 7.67 -6.41 -13.25
N TYR A 242 6.58 -6.98 -12.74
CA TYR A 242 6.64 -7.93 -11.63
C TYR A 242 7.53 -9.14 -11.94
N HIS A 243 7.41 -9.69 -13.14
CA HIS A 243 8.22 -10.82 -13.60
C HIS A 243 9.73 -10.52 -13.58
N ARG A 244 10.16 -9.30 -13.96
CA ARG A 244 11.59 -8.89 -13.89
C ARG A 244 12.15 -8.94 -12.47
N TYR A 245 11.30 -8.77 -11.46
CA TYR A 245 11.68 -8.88 -10.05
C TYR A 245 11.56 -10.32 -9.49
N GLY A 246 11.11 -11.28 -10.31
CA GLY A 246 10.82 -12.63 -9.84
C GLY A 246 9.64 -12.69 -8.84
N VAL A 247 8.76 -11.70 -8.87
CA VAL A 247 7.61 -11.57 -7.98
C VAL A 247 6.34 -11.93 -8.75
N PRO A 248 5.45 -12.76 -8.19
CA PRO A 248 4.15 -13.01 -8.80
C PRO A 248 3.37 -11.72 -9.01
N ALA A 249 2.90 -11.49 -10.24
CA ALA A 249 2.10 -10.33 -10.55
C ALA A 249 0.71 -10.42 -9.89
N PRO A 250 0.06 -9.26 -9.61
CA PRO A 250 -1.36 -9.25 -9.30
C PRO A 250 -2.17 -9.88 -10.42
N ASP A 251 -3.28 -10.53 -10.06
CA ASP A 251 -4.23 -11.08 -11.04
C ASP A 251 -4.87 -9.94 -11.85
N MET A 252 -4.79 -10.04 -13.17
CA MET A 252 -5.28 -9.01 -14.09
C MET A 252 -6.76 -9.20 -14.46
N ALA A 253 -7.37 -10.32 -14.08
CA ALA A 253 -8.71 -10.72 -14.50
C ALA A 253 -9.84 -10.02 -13.73
N ASN A 254 -9.71 -8.69 -13.45
CA ASN A 254 -10.85 -7.87 -12.98
C ASN A 254 -10.58 -6.39 -13.24
#